data_b214f7ebe8edf497c9599a60ce888256
#
_entry.id   b214f7ebe8edf497c9599a60ce888256
#
_cell.length_a   1.000
_cell.length_b   1.000
_cell.length_c   1.000
_cell.angle_alpha   90.00
_cell.angle_beta   90.00
_cell.angle_gamma   90.00
#
_symmetry.space_group_name_H-M   'P 1'
#
loop_
_entity.id
_entity.type
_entity.pdbx_description
1 polymer ?
#
loop_
_entity_poly.entity_id
_entity_poly.type
_entity_poly.pdbx_seq_one_letter_code
_entity_poly.pdbx_strand_id
1 'polypeptide(L)'
;MAGQDSLPKEQKYENADGLRIAYRTWTPAGSPKAAVLIVPGFNSHSGFYGWTAKQLTAQGYVVYAVDLRGRGLSDGERFYVDSIDQYANDVDGVMKLVKAERPGLKVFVLGHSAGGVTACIFTLDHQSDVAGLICES
;
A
#
# COMPACT_ATOMS: atom_id res chain seq x y z
N MET A 1 4.89 -19.19 -14.38
CA MET A 1 5.09 -18.86 -15.73
C MET A 1 5.01 -17.38 -15.97
N ALA A 2 4.62 -17.01 -17.17
CA ALA A 2 4.70 -15.64 -17.63
C ALA A 2 4.03 -14.63 -16.71
N GLY A 3 2.89 -14.96 -16.13
CA GLY A 3 2.15 -14.03 -15.27
C GLY A 3 2.90 -13.64 -14.02
N GLN A 4 3.89 -14.42 -13.62
CA GLN A 4 4.62 -14.15 -12.38
C GLN A 4 5.68 -13.09 -12.54
N ASP A 5 6.06 -12.79 -13.77
CA ASP A 5 7.07 -11.79 -14.05
C ASP A 5 6.47 -10.49 -14.57
N SER A 6 5.15 -10.35 -14.48
CA SER A 6 4.53 -9.12 -14.92
C SER A 6 4.98 -7.95 -14.05
N LEU A 7 5.21 -6.83 -14.69
CA LEU A 7 5.56 -5.60 -14.00
C LEU A 7 4.36 -5.08 -13.22
N PRO A 8 4.60 -4.34 -12.14
CA PRO A 8 3.50 -3.73 -11.41
C PRO A 8 2.80 -2.68 -12.27
N LYS A 9 1.52 -2.49 -12.00
CA LYS A 9 0.78 -1.40 -12.58
C LYS A 9 0.99 -0.17 -11.71
N GLU A 10 1.45 0.92 -12.29
CA GLU A 10 1.68 2.17 -11.58
C GLU A 10 0.49 3.09 -11.80
N GLN A 11 -0.09 3.59 -10.72
CA GLN A 11 -1.27 4.44 -10.77
C GLN A 11 -1.14 5.55 -9.74
N LYS A 12 -2.01 6.55 -9.85
CA LYS A 12 -2.06 7.66 -8.90
C LYS A 12 -3.52 7.98 -8.60
N TYR A 13 -3.76 8.50 -7.39
CA TYR A 13 -5.04 9.10 -7.05
C TYR A 13 -4.77 10.46 -6.38
N GLU A 14 -5.75 11.34 -6.40
CA GLU A 14 -5.63 12.63 -5.74
C GLU A 14 -6.22 12.52 -4.35
N ASN A 15 -5.42 12.87 -3.32
CA ASN A 15 -5.89 12.81 -1.94
C ASN A 15 -6.65 14.09 -1.57
N ALA A 16 -7.13 14.14 -0.31
CA ALA A 16 -7.94 15.26 0.17
C ALA A 16 -7.15 16.59 0.19
N ASP A 17 -5.83 16.53 0.22
CA ASP A 17 -4.98 17.71 0.23
C ASP A 17 -4.56 18.17 -1.17
N GLY A 18 -5.09 17.52 -2.20
CA GLY A 18 -4.80 17.86 -3.59
C GLY A 18 -3.48 17.29 -4.11
N LEU A 19 -2.85 16.38 -3.37
CA LEU A 19 -1.63 15.74 -3.81
C LEU A 19 -1.94 14.46 -4.58
N ARG A 20 -1.16 14.19 -5.62
CA ARG A 20 -1.27 12.96 -6.38
C ARG A 20 -0.39 11.92 -5.71
N ILE A 21 -1.02 10.88 -5.21
CA ILE A 21 -0.36 9.80 -4.46
C ILE A 21 -0.23 8.60 -5.38
N ALA A 22 1.00 8.12 -5.55
CA ALA A 22 1.29 6.98 -6.41
C ALA A 22 1.18 5.68 -5.63
N TYR A 23 0.77 4.63 -6.32
CA TYR A 23 0.79 3.28 -5.76
C TYR A 23 1.03 2.28 -6.89
N ARG A 24 1.56 1.13 -6.50
CA ARG A 24 1.80 0.03 -7.43
C ARG A 24 0.94 -1.15 -7.05
N THR A 25 0.49 -1.89 -8.07
CA THR A 25 -0.32 -3.08 -7.88
C THR A 25 0.31 -4.26 -8.61
N TRP A 26 0.45 -5.37 -7.90
CA TRP A 26 0.86 -6.65 -8.47
C TRP A 26 -0.31 -7.61 -8.33
N THR A 27 -0.73 -8.19 -9.44
CA THR A 27 -1.94 -9.03 -9.49
C THR A 27 -1.55 -10.48 -9.70
N PRO A 28 -2.10 -11.42 -8.91
CA PRO A 28 -1.81 -12.83 -9.11
C PRO A 28 -2.52 -13.36 -10.34
N ALA A 29 -2.10 -14.54 -10.81
CA ALA A 29 -2.84 -15.28 -11.81
C ALA A 29 -4.12 -15.78 -11.15
N GLY A 30 -5.27 -15.51 -11.76
CA GLY A 30 -6.55 -15.94 -11.22
C GLY A 30 -7.09 -15.01 -10.12
N SER A 31 -8.14 -15.45 -9.45
CA SER A 31 -8.81 -14.66 -8.43
C SER A 31 -7.97 -14.58 -7.16
N PRO A 32 -7.72 -13.39 -6.62
CA PRO A 32 -6.94 -13.28 -5.39
C PRO A 32 -7.75 -13.76 -4.19
N LYS A 33 -7.06 -14.41 -3.25
CA LYS A 33 -7.70 -14.89 -2.03
C LYS A 33 -7.73 -13.82 -0.93
N ALA A 34 -6.88 -12.81 -1.03
CA ALA A 34 -6.86 -11.65 -0.14
C ALA A 34 -5.97 -10.59 -0.76
N ALA A 35 -6.00 -9.39 -0.19
CA ALA A 35 -5.13 -8.29 -0.59
C ALA A 35 -4.12 -7.99 0.51
N VAL A 36 -2.93 -7.56 0.12
CA VAL A 36 -1.91 -7.06 1.05
C VAL A 36 -1.57 -5.64 0.64
N LEU A 37 -1.75 -4.71 1.56
CA LEU A 37 -1.41 -3.29 1.36
C LEU A 37 -0.12 -3.01 2.10
N ILE A 38 0.94 -2.68 1.36
CA ILE A 38 2.27 -2.43 1.91
C ILE A 38 2.47 -0.94 2.14
N VAL A 39 2.91 -0.60 3.35
CA VAL A 39 3.26 0.77 3.75
C VAL A 39 4.77 0.83 3.94
N PRO A 40 5.50 1.44 3.01
CA PRO A 40 6.97 1.48 3.07
C PRO A 40 7.51 2.34 4.19
N GLY A 41 8.78 2.13 4.52
CA GLY A 41 9.47 2.88 5.55
C GLY A 41 9.90 4.28 5.10
N PHE A 42 10.64 4.96 5.99
CA PHE A 42 10.92 6.39 5.84
C PHE A 42 11.68 6.73 4.55
N ASN A 43 12.73 6.01 4.24
CA ASN A 43 13.53 6.24 3.03
C ASN A 43 13.18 5.26 1.92
N SER A 44 11.94 4.81 1.86
CA SER A 44 11.51 3.77 0.95
C SER A 44 10.32 4.21 0.12
N HIS A 45 9.99 3.40 -0.86
CA HIS A 45 8.81 3.60 -1.69
C HIS A 45 8.40 2.24 -2.28
N SER A 46 7.26 2.22 -2.95
CA SER A 46 6.68 0.97 -3.46
C SER A 46 7.62 0.22 -4.41
N GLY A 47 8.52 0.93 -5.08
CA GLY A 47 9.45 0.31 -6.03
C GLY A 47 10.41 -0.69 -5.40
N PHE A 48 10.64 -0.61 -4.08
CA PHE A 48 11.54 -1.55 -3.41
C PHE A 48 10.88 -2.88 -3.03
N TYR A 49 9.58 -3.03 -3.28
CA TYR A 49 8.83 -4.20 -2.81
C TYR A 49 8.52 -5.22 -3.90
N GLY A 50 9.20 -5.11 -5.05
CA GLY A 50 8.95 -6.02 -6.17
C GLY A 50 9.15 -7.48 -5.81
N TRP A 51 10.25 -7.81 -5.11
CA TRP A 51 10.51 -9.19 -4.72
C TRP A 51 9.44 -9.71 -3.75
N THR A 52 9.13 -8.90 -2.72
CA THR A 52 8.09 -9.27 -1.74
C THR A 52 6.75 -9.48 -2.43
N ALA A 53 6.39 -8.57 -3.34
CA ALA A 53 5.14 -8.66 -4.07
C ALA A 53 5.08 -9.93 -4.93
N LYS A 54 6.19 -10.30 -5.58
CA LYS A 54 6.24 -11.53 -6.38
C LYS A 54 5.99 -12.76 -5.52
N GLN A 55 6.57 -12.79 -4.32
CA GLN A 55 6.35 -13.92 -3.41
C GLN A 55 4.88 -14.00 -2.99
N LEU A 56 4.27 -12.88 -2.70
CA LEU A 56 2.87 -12.83 -2.27
C LEU A 56 1.92 -13.18 -3.42
N THR A 57 2.16 -12.66 -4.62
CA THR A 57 1.29 -12.99 -5.76
C THR A 57 1.43 -14.45 -6.14
N ALA A 58 2.61 -15.05 -5.98
CA ALA A 58 2.78 -16.47 -6.21
C ALA A 58 1.92 -17.32 -5.28
N GLN A 59 1.55 -16.77 -4.11
CA GLN A 59 0.67 -17.44 -3.15
C GLN A 59 -0.79 -17.04 -3.31
N GLY A 60 -1.12 -16.23 -4.31
CA GLY A 60 -2.51 -15.90 -4.62
C GLY A 60 -3.01 -14.60 -4.02
N TYR A 61 -2.13 -13.74 -3.54
CA TYR A 61 -2.53 -12.43 -3.00
C TYR A 61 -2.35 -11.34 -4.05
N VAL A 62 -3.29 -10.38 -4.08
CA VAL A 62 -3.06 -9.14 -4.82
C VAL A 62 -2.34 -8.17 -3.89
N VAL A 63 -1.32 -7.49 -4.40
CA VAL A 63 -0.47 -6.62 -3.58
C VAL A 63 -0.59 -5.18 -4.05
N TYR A 64 -0.84 -4.29 -3.12
CA TYR A 64 -0.83 -2.84 -3.34
C TYR A 64 0.28 -2.25 -2.47
N ALA A 65 1.06 -1.34 -3.01
CA ALA A 65 2.09 -0.66 -2.22
C ALA A 65 2.00 0.83 -2.51
N VAL A 66 1.87 1.64 -1.45
CA VAL A 66 1.70 3.09 -1.56
C VAL A 66 3.06 3.78 -1.52
N ASP A 67 3.18 4.87 -2.29
CA ASP A 67 4.24 5.85 -2.09
C ASP A 67 3.64 6.96 -1.22
N LEU A 68 4.07 7.06 0.03
CA LEU A 68 3.59 8.12 0.90
C LEU A 68 3.98 9.48 0.32
N ARG A 69 3.23 10.53 0.69
CA ARG A 69 3.55 11.88 0.20
C ARG A 69 5.02 12.20 0.44
N GLY A 70 5.63 12.88 -0.52
CA GLY A 70 7.03 13.26 -0.43
C GLY A 70 8.01 12.13 -0.71
N ARG A 71 7.54 10.96 -1.14
CA ARG A 71 8.38 9.82 -1.48
C ARG A 71 8.03 9.27 -2.85
N GLY A 72 8.98 8.54 -3.42
CA GLY A 72 8.77 7.85 -4.68
C GLY A 72 8.19 8.74 -5.76
N LEU A 73 7.10 8.29 -6.36
CA LEU A 73 6.43 9.00 -7.45
C LEU A 73 5.28 9.90 -6.97
N SER A 74 5.06 9.95 -5.65
CA SER A 74 4.01 10.79 -5.09
C SER A 74 4.43 12.25 -5.01
N ASP A 75 3.42 13.14 -5.07
CA ASP A 75 3.62 14.57 -4.84
C ASP A 75 3.98 14.83 -3.39
N GLY A 76 4.35 16.07 -3.09
CA GLY A 76 4.65 16.52 -1.77
C GLY A 76 6.10 16.93 -1.63
N GLU A 77 6.36 17.72 -0.61
CA GLU A 77 7.74 18.12 -0.30
C GLU A 77 8.53 16.89 0.11
N ARG A 78 9.72 16.73 -0.48
CA ARG A 78 10.50 15.51 -0.25
C ARG A 78 10.81 15.31 1.23
N PHE A 79 10.40 14.14 1.73
CA PHE A 79 10.66 13.67 3.09
C PHE A 79 10.03 14.57 4.18
N TYR A 80 8.99 15.31 3.83
CA TYR A 80 8.32 16.20 4.78
C TYR A 80 6.86 15.80 4.96
N VAL A 81 6.38 15.93 6.18
CA VAL A 81 4.97 15.77 6.52
C VAL A 81 4.67 16.64 7.74
N ASP A 82 3.48 17.24 7.76
CA ASP A 82 3.07 18.06 8.92
C ASP A 82 2.75 17.20 10.13
N SER A 83 2.13 16.06 9.90
CA SER A 83 1.77 15.12 10.96
C SER A 83 1.70 13.70 10.40
N ILE A 84 1.86 12.73 11.28
CA ILE A 84 1.77 11.32 10.90
C ILE A 84 0.37 10.97 10.38
N ASP A 85 -0.64 11.71 10.80
CA ASP A 85 -2.01 11.47 10.34
C ASP A 85 -2.14 11.70 8.84
N GLN A 86 -1.33 12.58 8.26
CA GLN A 86 -1.33 12.78 6.82
C GLN A 86 -0.83 11.55 6.07
N TYR A 87 0.15 10.85 6.63
CA TYR A 87 0.58 9.57 6.05
C TYR A 87 -0.54 8.53 6.15
N ALA A 88 -1.21 8.47 7.30
CA ALA A 88 -2.33 7.55 7.47
C ALA A 88 -3.45 7.85 6.46
N ASN A 89 -3.68 9.12 6.15
CA ASN A 89 -4.66 9.51 5.15
C ASN A 89 -4.26 9.04 3.74
N ASP A 90 -2.97 9.06 3.43
CA ASP A 90 -2.49 8.55 2.14
C ASP A 90 -2.75 7.05 2.03
N VAL A 91 -2.54 6.32 3.13
CA VAL A 91 -2.85 4.88 3.18
C VAL A 91 -4.35 4.65 3.01
N ASP A 92 -5.17 5.47 3.66
CA ASP A 92 -6.63 5.35 3.58
C ASP A 92 -7.14 5.50 2.15
N GLY A 93 -6.55 6.41 1.38
CA GLY A 93 -6.92 6.57 -0.01
C GLY A 93 -6.71 5.28 -0.82
N VAL A 94 -5.59 4.61 -0.61
CA VAL A 94 -5.34 3.33 -1.28
C VAL A 94 -6.28 2.26 -0.74
N MET A 95 -6.53 2.23 0.58
CA MET A 95 -7.47 1.26 1.15
C MET A 95 -8.86 1.39 0.52
N LYS A 96 -9.34 2.62 0.34
CA LYS A 96 -10.64 2.85 -0.30
C LYS A 96 -10.66 2.35 -1.74
N LEU A 97 -9.56 2.54 -2.45
CA LEU A 97 -9.44 2.02 -3.82
C LEU A 97 -9.48 0.49 -3.83
N VAL A 98 -8.77 -0.15 -2.92
CA VAL A 98 -8.78 -1.61 -2.82
C VAL A 98 -10.20 -2.11 -2.56
N LYS A 99 -10.90 -1.49 -1.60
CA LYS A 99 -12.27 -1.89 -1.27
C LYS A 99 -13.22 -1.71 -2.44
N ALA A 100 -13.02 -0.66 -3.24
CA ALA A 100 -13.85 -0.40 -4.42
C ALA A 100 -13.56 -1.38 -5.56
N GLU A 101 -12.29 -1.69 -5.80
CA GLU A 101 -11.88 -2.59 -6.88
C GLU A 101 -12.16 -4.05 -6.54
N ARG A 102 -12.08 -4.40 -5.27
CA ARG A 102 -12.16 -5.78 -4.79
C ARG A 102 -13.14 -5.88 -3.62
N PRO A 103 -14.44 -5.61 -3.87
CA PRO A 103 -15.42 -5.63 -2.78
C PRO A 103 -15.48 -7.01 -2.13
N GLY A 104 -15.52 -7.02 -0.81
CA GLY A 104 -15.58 -8.25 -0.02
C GLY A 104 -14.24 -8.94 0.21
N LEU A 105 -13.17 -8.50 -0.44
CA LEU A 105 -11.87 -9.12 -0.26
C LEU A 105 -11.24 -8.64 1.04
N LYS A 106 -10.69 -9.57 1.83
CA LYS A 106 -9.98 -9.20 3.06
C LYS A 106 -8.68 -8.50 2.72
N VAL A 107 -8.33 -7.46 3.49
CA VAL A 107 -7.11 -6.69 3.27
C VAL A 107 -6.24 -6.76 4.51
N PHE A 108 -5.01 -7.22 4.34
CA PHE A 108 -3.97 -7.20 5.37
C PHE A 108 -3.07 -6.01 5.10
N VAL A 109 -2.65 -5.32 6.17
CA VAL A 109 -1.73 -4.19 6.05
C VAL A 109 -0.37 -4.63 6.56
N LEU A 110 0.66 -4.40 5.76
CA LEU A 110 2.04 -4.71 6.12
C LEU A 110 2.84 -3.42 6.13
N GLY A 111 3.34 -3.04 7.30
CA GLY A 111 4.17 -1.85 7.45
C GLY A 111 5.59 -2.22 7.85
N HIS A 112 6.57 -1.58 7.21
CA HIS A 112 7.97 -1.82 7.47
C HIS A 112 8.62 -0.58 8.08
N SER A 113 9.31 -0.73 9.23
CA SER A 113 10.03 0.35 9.91
C SER A 113 9.08 1.51 10.24
N ALA A 114 9.37 2.74 9.79
CA ALA A 114 8.48 3.88 9.99
C ALA A 114 7.11 3.66 9.33
N GLY A 115 7.05 2.85 8.26
CA GLY A 115 5.79 2.43 7.67
C GLY A 115 4.96 1.58 8.63
N GLY A 116 5.63 0.83 9.51
CA GLY A 116 4.94 0.09 10.57
C GLY A 116 4.22 1.01 11.54
N VAL A 117 4.84 2.12 11.92
CA VAL A 117 4.18 3.13 12.78
C VAL A 117 2.97 3.71 12.07
N THR A 118 3.12 4.09 10.81
CA THR A 118 2.01 4.62 10.01
C THR A 118 0.88 3.59 9.90
N ALA A 119 1.23 2.33 9.65
CA ALA A 119 0.25 1.25 9.53
C ALA A 119 -0.50 1.03 10.83
N CYS A 120 0.19 1.10 11.97
CA CYS A 120 -0.46 0.98 13.28
C CYS A 120 -1.45 2.11 13.52
N ILE A 121 -1.04 3.34 13.27
CA ILE A 121 -1.91 4.50 13.45
C ILE A 121 -3.12 4.42 12.52
N PHE A 122 -2.90 4.07 11.27
CA PHE A 122 -3.99 3.85 10.32
C PHE A 122 -4.96 2.79 10.84
N THR A 123 -4.44 1.67 11.28
CA THR A 123 -5.27 0.54 11.70
C THR A 123 -6.12 0.88 12.91
N LEU A 124 -5.59 1.67 13.86
CA LEU A 124 -6.37 2.06 15.04
C LEU A 124 -7.68 2.76 14.66
N ASP A 125 -7.66 3.55 13.60
CA ASP A 125 -8.85 4.29 13.16
C ASP A 125 -9.66 3.54 12.10
N HIS A 126 -9.16 2.39 11.60
CA HIS A 126 -9.78 1.68 10.49
C HIS A 126 -9.86 0.17 10.74
N GLN A 127 -10.13 -0.21 11.98
CA GLN A 127 -10.09 -1.63 12.37
C GLN A 127 -11.05 -2.50 11.58
N SER A 128 -12.19 -1.95 11.18
CA SER A 128 -13.17 -2.72 10.40
C SER A 128 -12.69 -3.01 8.97
N ASP A 129 -11.74 -2.22 8.46
CA ASP A 129 -11.22 -2.38 7.09
C ASP A 129 -10.01 -3.30 7.03
N VAL A 130 -9.35 -3.56 8.15
CA VAL A 130 -8.08 -4.29 8.21
C VAL A 130 -8.33 -5.68 8.78
N ALA A 131 -8.08 -6.71 7.97
CA ALA A 131 -8.23 -8.10 8.40
C ALA A 131 -7.08 -8.54 9.31
N GLY A 132 -5.91 -7.95 9.14
CA GLY A 132 -4.76 -8.22 9.98
C GLY A 132 -3.66 -7.22 9.72
N LEU A 133 -2.84 -6.97 10.73
CA LEU A 133 -1.74 -6.00 10.66
C LEU A 133 -0.42 -6.73 10.89
N ILE A 134 0.53 -6.51 9.98
CA ILE A 134 1.88 -7.05 10.09
C ILE A 134 2.83 -5.85 10.19
N CYS A 135 3.53 -5.76 11.32
CA CYS A 135 4.51 -4.71 11.55
C CYS A 135 5.89 -5.32 11.62
N GLU A 136 6.76 -4.85 10.75
CA GLU A 136 8.16 -5.27 10.76
C GLU A 136 9.03 -4.06 11.07
N SER A 137 9.80 -4.15 12.11
CA SER A 137 10.68 -3.04 12.53
C SER A 137 12.07 -3.14 11.91
#